data_687f0104c988b654861c3cf54ec97654
#
_entry.id   687f0104c988b654861c3cf54ec97654
#
_cell.length_a   1.000
_cell.length_b   1.000
_cell.length_c   1.000
_cell.angle_alpha   90.00
_cell.angle_beta   90.00
_cell.angle_gamma   90.00
#
_symmetry.space_group_name_H-M   'P 1'
#
loop_
_entity.id
_entity.type
_entity.pdbx_description
1 polymer ?
#
loop_
_entity_poly.entity_id
_entity_poly.type
_entity_poly.pdbx_seq_one_letter_code
_entity_poly.pdbx_strand_id
1 'polypeptide(L)'
;MTEKEFRRLVTDLEIQSEERQKLNDYVELVNNILIKTGFNHCQLLELKKSGSWAKGTMLNDTDEIDLMAVIKLSGLRPFVLENEAVLNAITNAFIYNLVSIQKLSDITRNQTRNCITVKMNNFKVNLYIRYQEGEYSLKNDELQIQFTEIANRDYTYFRNALKIIKYYKVSQNINISGYILEILLYYSLNEYFKDNRYEDYLSGFVKAIDDFLKGKRIEVSKDIYEKLNINSDVKIKKNYMILDVANPNNNLTDNMSEVTLGEYRKLKKALSKLIDTKAVLTTSNAIVKLNINPIPIKDSDEYAWSYKIENSDFNSNGGSYQNNPEQLLTAMYKGLYKGLRAIVDNNLNRKNIEVICNRSNILKITENVSEENKSRIKNIETYIDNNGIVLKFS
;
A
#
# COMPACT_ATOMS: atom_id res chain seq x y z
N MET A 1 12.99 5.57 -8.94
CA MET A 1 12.99 5.33 -7.46
C MET A 1 14.25 4.56 -7.10
N THR A 2 15.06 5.03 -6.15
CA THR A 2 16.27 4.32 -5.69
C THR A 2 15.90 3.19 -4.73
N GLU A 3 16.85 2.24 -4.50
CA GLU A 3 16.63 1.19 -3.49
C GLU A 3 16.35 1.74 -2.09
N LYS A 4 17.06 2.80 -1.69
CA LYS A 4 16.87 3.44 -0.39
C LYS A 4 15.47 4.02 -0.23
N GLU A 5 14.91 4.64 -1.27
CA GLU A 5 13.54 5.18 -1.24
C GLU A 5 12.50 4.07 -1.27
N PHE A 6 12.73 3.05 -2.09
CA PHE A 6 11.86 1.88 -2.11
C PHE A 6 11.76 1.27 -0.71
N ARG A 7 12.92 1.02 -0.07
CA ARG A 7 13.00 0.49 1.29
C ARG A 7 12.35 1.42 2.32
N ARG A 8 12.59 2.74 2.23
CA ARG A 8 11.97 3.73 3.12
C ARG A 8 10.45 3.71 2.98
N LEU A 9 9.94 3.79 1.74
CA LEU A 9 8.50 3.75 1.50
C LEU A 9 7.87 2.45 2.02
N VAL A 10 8.54 1.31 1.84
CA VAL A 10 8.08 0.04 2.40
C VAL A 10 8.05 0.09 3.92
N THR A 11 9.09 0.62 4.58
CA THR A 11 9.12 0.77 6.04
C THR A 11 8.00 1.67 6.55
N ASP A 12 7.74 2.77 5.85
CA ASP A 12 6.65 3.71 6.18
C ASP A 12 5.25 3.04 6.03
N LEU A 13 5.15 2.00 5.20
CA LEU A 13 3.91 1.24 4.96
C LEU A 13 3.79 -0.03 5.82
N GLU A 14 4.78 -0.36 6.64
CA GLU A 14 4.74 -1.54 7.51
C GLU A 14 3.92 -1.29 8.77
N ILE A 15 3.14 -2.32 9.14
CA ILE A 15 2.35 -2.31 10.37
C ILE A 15 3.29 -2.24 11.57
N GLN A 16 3.15 -1.22 12.38
CA GLN A 16 3.92 -1.02 13.60
C GLN A 16 3.50 -2.02 14.70
N SER A 17 4.37 -2.20 15.71
CA SER A 17 4.12 -3.18 16.79
C SER A 17 2.82 -2.94 17.56
N GLU A 18 2.51 -1.67 17.86
CA GLU A 18 1.29 -1.29 18.56
C GLU A 18 0.03 -1.57 17.74
N GLU A 19 0.07 -1.28 16.45
CA GLU A 19 -1.02 -1.56 15.53
C GLU A 19 -1.23 -3.08 15.37
N ARG A 20 -0.13 -3.83 15.25
CA ARG A 20 -0.17 -5.30 15.21
C ARG A 20 -0.80 -5.89 16.47
N GLN A 21 -0.53 -5.31 17.64
CA GLN A 21 -1.17 -5.76 18.88
C GLN A 21 -2.68 -5.51 18.85
N LYS A 22 -3.14 -4.33 18.44
CA LYS A 22 -4.57 -4.03 18.27
C LYS A 22 -5.26 -5.00 17.33
N LEU A 23 -4.62 -5.34 16.21
CA LEU A 23 -5.16 -6.34 15.27
C LEU A 23 -5.28 -7.73 15.91
N ASN A 24 -4.29 -8.16 16.69
CA ASN A 24 -4.35 -9.42 17.41
C ASN A 24 -5.48 -9.42 18.46
N ASP A 25 -5.69 -8.30 19.15
CA ASP A 25 -6.78 -8.15 20.13
C ASP A 25 -8.16 -8.32 19.46
N TYR A 26 -8.35 -7.81 18.23
CA TYR A 26 -9.56 -8.07 17.44
C TYR A 26 -9.71 -9.55 17.05
N VAL A 27 -8.63 -10.21 16.66
CA VAL A 27 -8.66 -11.65 16.36
C VAL A 27 -9.07 -12.45 17.58
N GLU A 28 -8.49 -12.14 18.74
CA GLU A 28 -8.82 -12.81 19.98
C GLU A 28 -10.28 -12.58 20.38
N LEU A 29 -10.79 -11.37 20.25
CA LEU A 29 -12.20 -11.04 20.49
C LEU A 29 -13.11 -11.89 19.58
N VAL A 30 -12.84 -11.93 18.27
CA VAL A 30 -13.61 -12.71 17.29
C VAL A 30 -13.56 -14.20 17.65
N ASN A 31 -12.38 -14.72 17.96
CA ASN A 31 -12.20 -16.12 18.34
C ASN A 31 -13.02 -16.48 19.58
N ASN A 32 -12.99 -15.64 20.60
CA ASN A 32 -13.76 -15.82 21.83
C ASN A 32 -15.28 -15.82 21.59
N ILE A 33 -15.77 -14.97 20.66
CA ILE A 33 -17.17 -14.97 20.25
C ILE A 33 -17.53 -16.28 19.54
N LEU A 34 -16.71 -16.72 18.59
CA LEU A 34 -16.95 -17.92 17.80
C LEU A 34 -16.92 -19.20 18.65
N ILE A 35 -15.96 -19.32 19.58
CA ILE A 35 -15.89 -20.48 20.50
C ILE A 35 -17.14 -20.59 21.37
N LYS A 36 -17.70 -19.45 21.80
CA LYS A 36 -18.93 -19.40 22.60
C LYS A 36 -20.21 -19.60 21.79
N THR A 37 -20.10 -19.57 20.46
CA THR A 37 -21.24 -19.75 19.57
C THR A 37 -21.66 -21.22 19.57
N GLY A 38 -22.87 -21.51 20.04
CA GLY A 38 -23.46 -22.86 19.95
C GLY A 38 -23.86 -23.19 18.51
N PHE A 39 -23.18 -24.11 17.88
CA PHE A 39 -23.53 -24.60 16.55
C PHE A 39 -24.26 -25.92 16.68
N ASN A 40 -25.54 -25.98 16.30
CA ASN A 40 -26.36 -27.17 16.48
C ASN A 40 -26.02 -28.34 15.54
N HIS A 41 -25.40 -28.06 14.37
CA HIS A 41 -25.13 -29.05 13.32
C HIS A 41 -23.80 -28.83 12.61
N CYS A 42 -22.87 -28.10 13.23
CA CYS A 42 -21.54 -27.88 12.69
C CYS A 42 -20.53 -27.62 13.81
N GLN A 43 -19.26 -27.63 13.47
CA GLN A 43 -18.16 -27.40 14.39
C GLN A 43 -17.21 -26.37 13.83
N LEU A 44 -16.86 -25.36 14.63
CA LEU A 44 -15.71 -24.49 14.34
C LEU A 44 -14.44 -25.33 14.50
N LEU A 45 -13.65 -25.45 13.46
CA LEU A 45 -12.37 -26.13 13.50
C LEU A 45 -11.26 -25.17 13.91
N GLU A 46 -11.20 -24.01 13.27
CA GLU A 46 -10.17 -23.00 13.52
C GLU A 46 -10.57 -21.62 12.99
N LEU A 47 -9.92 -20.58 13.52
CA LEU A 47 -9.96 -19.22 12.99
C LEU A 47 -8.58 -18.90 12.43
N LYS A 48 -8.50 -18.59 11.13
CA LYS A 48 -7.27 -18.24 10.42
C LYS A 48 -7.24 -16.78 10.03
N LYS A 49 -6.04 -16.19 9.96
CA LYS A 49 -5.81 -14.93 9.24
C LYS A 49 -6.01 -15.18 7.75
N SER A 50 -6.58 -14.19 7.05
CA SER A 50 -6.84 -14.27 5.61
C SER A 50 -6.38 -12.99 4.89
N GLY A 51 -6.64 -12.89 3.60
CA GLY A 51 -6.41 -11.71 2.79
C GLY A 51 -4.98 -11.18 2.86
N SER A 52 -4.85 -9.86 2.94
CA SER A 52 -3.56 -9.18 2.94
C SER A 52 -2.72 -9.49 4.17
N TRP A 53 -3.36 -9.80 5.31
CA TRP A 53 -2.64 -10.13 6.53
C TRP A 53 -1.93 -11.49 6.42
N ALA A 54 -2.64 -12.55 6.02
CA ALA A 54 -2.04 -13.86 5.81
C ALA A 54 -0.90 -13.84 4.80
N LYS A 55 -1.03 -13.01 3.76
CA LYS A 55 -0.06 -12.85 2.69
C LYS A 55 1.14 -11.95 3.04
N GLY A 56 1.12 -11.26 4.18
CA GLY A 56 2.17 -10.31 4.57
C GLY A 56 2.22 -9.04 3.71
N THR A 57 1.10 -8.66 3.11
CA THR A 57 0.96 -7.50 2.20
C THR A 57 -0.01 -6.44 2.72
N MET A 58 -0.35 -6.50 4.02
CA MET A 58 -1.16 -5.53 4.72
C MET A 58 -0.40 -4.23 4.91
N LEU A 59 -1.10 -3.10 4.81
CA LEU A 59 -0.53 -1.77 5.03
C LEU A 59 -0.75 -1.32 6.47
N ASN A 60 0.07 -0.38 6.95
CA ASN A 60 -0.22 0.40 8.15
C ASN A 60 -1.52 1.19 7.98
N ASP A 61 -2.04 1.74 9.06
CA ASP A 61 -3.29 2.52 9.09
C ASP A 61 -4.48 1.79 8.43
N THR A 62 -4.47 0.45 8.40
CA THR A 62 -5.59 -0.32 7.89
C THR A 62 -6.79 -0.22 8.82
N ASP A 63 -7.96 -0.01 8.25
CA ASP A 63 -9.24 0.01 8.98
C ASP A 63 -9.99 -1.31 8.91
N GLU A 64 -9.38 -2.36 8.32
CA GLU A 64 -10.01 -3.67 8.16
C GLU A 64 -9.02 -4.84 8.25
N ILE A 65 -9.53 -5.98 8.72
CA ILE A 65 -8.85 -7.28 8.63
C ILE A 65 -9.77 -8.33 8.02
N ASP A 66 -9.14 -9.26 7.33
CA ASP A 66 -9.79 -10.46 6.81
C ASP A 66 -9.44 -11.67 7.69
N LEU A 67 -10.47 -12.33 8.18
CA LEU A 67 -10.38 -13.57 8.94
C LEU A 67 -11.18 -14.68 8.25
N MET A 68 -10.84 -15.90 8.55
CA MET A 68 -11.49 -17.08 7.97
C MET A 68 -11.85 -18.05 9.07
N ALA A 69 -13.16 -18.27 9.27
CA ALA A 69 -13.67 -19.30 10.15
C ALA A 69 -13.84 -20.59 9.35
N VAL A 70 -13.09 -21.62 9.70
CA VAL A 70 -13.17 -22.93 9.07
C VAL A 70 -14.19 -23.78 9.83
N ILE A 71 -15.24 -24.17 9.13
CA ILE A 71 -16.39 -24.88 9.69
C ILE A 71 -16.48 -26.29 9.11
N LYS A 72 -16.74 -27.27 9.96
CA LYS A 72 -17.12 -28.62 9.57
C LYS A 72 -18.64 -28.77 9.72
N LEU A 73 -19.33 -29.10 8.64
CA LEU A 73 -20.74 -29.35 8.62
C LEU A 73 -21.06 -30.81 9.05
N SER A 74 -22.23 -31.00 9.64
CA SER A 74 -22.69 -32.35 10.04
C SER A 74 -23.06 -33.26 8.84
N GLY A 75 -23.37 -32.64 7.69
CA GLY A 75 -23.86 -33.37 6.52
C GLY A 75 -25.31 -33.89 6.64
N LEU A 76 -26.05 -33.50 7.68
CA LEU A 76 -27.42 -33.94 7.91
C LEU A 76 -28.48 -33.16 7.14
N ARG A 77 -28.11 -31.99 6.57
CA ARG A 77 -29.03 -31.10 5.88
C ARG A 77 -28.44 -30.66 4.55
N PRO A 78 -29.27 -30.19 3.59
CA PRO A 78 -28.77 -29.54 2.38
C PRO A 78 -27.79 -28.39 2.71
N PHE A 79 -26.67 -28.33 1.99
CA PHE A 79 -25.60 -27.36 2.24
C PHE A 79 -26.10 -25.92 2.40
N VAL A 80 -27.03 -25.47 1.54
CA VAL A 80 -27.58 -24.10 1.58
C VAL A 80 -28.26 -23.81 2.93
N LEU A 81 -29.02 -24.75 3.48
CA LEU A 81 -29.69 -24.58 4.78
C LEU A 81 -28.71 -24.61 5.93
N GLU A 82 -27.71 -25.49 5.90
CA GLU A 82 -26.65 -25.52 6.91
C GLU A 82 -25.80 -24.26 6.90
N ASN A 83 -25.40 -23.81 5.71
CA ASN A 83 -24.64 -22.58 5.57
C ASN A 83 -25.40 -21.35 6.10
N GLU A 84 -26.69 -21.22 5.78
CA GLU A 84 -27.53 -20.13 6.30
C GLU A 84 -27.70 -20.19 7.81
N ALA A 85 -27.82 -21.39 8.38
CA ALA A 85 -27.87 -21.60 9.83
C ALA A 85 -26.56 -21.17 10.51
N VAL A 86 -25.39 -21.48 9.92
CA VAL A 86 -24.07 -21.05 10.40
C VAL A 86 -23.95 -19.52 10.36
N LEU A 87 -24.31 -18.89 9.23
CA LEU A 87 -24.28 -17.44 9.09
C LEU A 87 -25.19 -16.75 10.12
N ASN A 88 -26.39 -17.29 10.35
CA ASN A 88 -27.32 -16.79 11.36
C ASN A 88 -26.76 -16.91 12.77
N ALA A 89 -26.21 -18.09 13.13
CA ALA A 89 -25.64 -18.34 14.45
C ALA A 89 -24.49 -17.39 14.76
N ILE A 90 -23.56 -17.20 13.81
CA ILE A 90 -22.42 -16.30 13.97
C ILE A 90 -22.89 -14.84 14.06
N THR A 91 -23.82 -14.41 13.20
CA THR A 91 -24.35 -13.03 13.23
C THR A 91 -24.99 -12.73 14.57
N ASN A 92 -25.85 -13.64 15.08
CA ASN A 92 -26.52 -13.47 16.36
C ASN A 92 -25.52 -13.46 17.53
N ALA A 93 -24.47 -14.29 17.48
CA ALA A 93 -23.41 -14.28 18.47
C ALA A 93 -22.66 -12.95 18.51
N PHE A 94 -22.36 -12.34 17.35
CA PHE A 94 -21.78 -11.00 17.30
C PHE A 94 -22.72 -9.93 17.84
N ILE A 95 -24.00 -9.96 17.46
CA ILE A 95 -25.01 -9.02 17.99
C ILE A 95 -25.05 -9.14 19.52
N TYR A 96 -25.22 -10.35 20.06
CA TYR A 96 -25.32 -10.54 21.49
C TYR A 96 -24.09 -10.09 22.28
N ASN A 97 -22.89 -10.46 21.82
CA ASN A 97 -21.66 -10.18 22.55
C ASN A 97 -21.16 -8.73 22.37
N LEU A 98 -21.39 -8.10 21.20
CA LEU A 98 -20.85 -6.76 20.93
C LEU A 98 -21.80 -5.64 21.31
N VAL A 99 -23.11 -5.83 21.28
CA VAL A 99 -24.08 -4.87 21.80
C VAL A 99 -23.88 -4.67 23.30
N SER A 100 -23.60 -5.74 24.05
CA SER A 100 -23.35 -5.67 25.50
C SER A 100 -22.13 -4.83 25.87
N ILE A 101 -21.16 -4.66 24.98
CA ILE A 101 -19.96 -3.84 25.19
C ILE A 101 -19.97 -2.51 24.43
N GLN A 102 -21.12 -2.13 23.85
CA GLN A 102 -21.35 -0.87 23.11
C GLN A 102 -20.34 -0.59 21.97
N LYS A 103 -19.73 -1.63 21.40
CA LYS A 103 -18.71 -1.51 20.35
C LYS A 103 -19.21 -1.82 18.95
N LEU A 104 -20.42 -2.37 18.83
CA LEU A 104 -21.01 -2.71 17.55
C LEU A 104 -21.61 -1.50 16.89
N SER A 105 -21.21 -1.17 15.67
CA SER A 105 -21.84 -0.14 14.86
C SER A 105 -22.67 -0.70 13.70
N ASP A 106 -22.26 -1.82 13.11
CA ASP A 106 -22.96 -2.43 11.97
C ASP A 106 -22.52 -3.87 11.72
N ILE A 107 -23.45 -4.71 11.25
CA ILE A 107 -23.15 -6.06 10.73
C ILE A 107 -23.80 -6.19 9.36
N THR A 108 -23.00 -6.53 8.37
CA THR A 108 -23.46 -6.80 7.01
C THR A 108 -23.08 -8.21 6.56
N ARG A 109 -23.91 -8.81 5.71
CA ARG A 109 -23.65 -10.12 5.11
C ARG A 109 -23.41 -9.95 3.61
N ASN A 110 -22.36 -10.57 3.13
CA ASN A 110 -22.11 -10.72 1.71
C ASN A 110 -22.28 -12.20 1.33
N GLN A 111 -23.44 -12.54 0.79
CA GLN A 111 -23.77 -13.92 0.41
C GLN A 111 -22.85 -14.46 -0.68
N THR A 112 -22.52 -13.65 -1.69
CA THR A 112 -21.67 -14.06 -2.82
C THR A 112 -20.26 -14.48 -2.37
N ARG A 113 -19.74 -13.86 -1.29
CA ARG A 113 -18.42 -14.17 -0.73
C ARG A 113 -18.48 -15.09 0.48
N ASN A 114 -19.67 -15.44 0.91
CA ASN A 114 -19.91 -16.16 2.18
C ASN A 114 -19.17 -15.49 3.34
N CYS A 115 -19.41 -14.20 3.53
CA CYS A 115 -18.69 -13.32 4.44
C CYS A 115 -19.64 -12.52 5.32
N ILE A 116 -19.29 -12.38 6.59
CA ILE A 116 -19.92 -11.47 7.54
C ILE A 116 -18.93 -10.34 7.82
N THR A 117 -19.30 -9.10 7.54
CA THR A 117 -18.52 -7.92 7.92
C THR A 117 -19.10 -7.33 9.19
N VAL A 118 -18.26 -7.21 10.21
CA VAL A 118 -18.59 -6.61 11.51
C VAL A 118 -17.82 -5.32 11.63
N LYS A 119 -18.54 -4.19 11.79
CA LYS A 119 -17.92 -2.89 12.05
C LYS A 119 -17.92 -2.61 13.55
N MET A 120 -16.75 -2.45 14.11
CA MET A 120 -16.50 -2.16 15.51
C MET A 120 -15.80 -0.82 15.64
N ASN A 121 -16.51 0.24 16.05
CA ASN A 121 -16.04 1.62 15.95
C ASN A 121 -15.68 1.97 14.49
N ASN A 122 -14.42 2.36 14.24
CA ASN A 122 -13.90 2.68 12.91
C ASN A 122 -13.18 1.52 12.23
N PHE A 123 -13.26 0.30 12.81
CA PHE A 123 -12.54 -0.86 12.32
C PHE A 123 -13.49 -1.93 11.80
N LYS A 124 -13.14 -2.58 10.69
CA LYS A 124 -13.93 -3.64 10.06
C LYS A 124 -13.24 -4.98 10.20
N VAL A 125 -14.01 -6.00 10.55
CA VAL A 125 -13.60 -7.39 10.50
C VAL A 125 -14.44 -8.10 9.44
N ASN A 126 -13.80 -8.55 8.37
CA ASN A 126 -14.41 -9.39 7.36
C ASN A 126 -14.17 -10.85 7.75
N LEU A 127 -15.22 -11.55 8.17
CA LEU A 127 -15.16 -12.94 8.57
C LEU A 127 -15.70 -13.81 7.42
N TYR A 128 -14.81 -14.46 6.71
CA TYR A 128 -15.14 -15.41 5.65
C TYR A 128 -15.45 -16.77 6.28
N ILE A 129 -16.61 -17.35 5.93
CA ILE A 129 -16.97 -18.69 6.34
C ILE A 129 -16.49 -19.65 5.26
N ARG A 130 -15.67 -20.62 5.65
CA ARG A 130 -15.09 -21.62 4.76
C ARG A 130 -15.33 -23.02 5.29
N TYR A 131 -15.41 -23.95 4.36
CA TYR A 131 -15.64 -25.36 4.63
C TYR A 131 -14.46 -26.18 4.10
N GLN A 132 -14.27 -27.37 4.62
CA GLN A 132 -13.20 -28.25 4.14
C GLN A 132 -13.44 -28.66 2.67
N GLU A 133 -14.71 -28.82 2.30
CA GLU A 133 -15.14 -29.24 0.96
C GLU A 133 -16.36 -28.43 0.52
N GLY A 134 -16.67 -28.46 -0.78
CA GLY A 134 -17.87 -27.84 -1.33
C GLY A 134 -17.66 -26.46 -1.94
N GLU A 135 -18.76 -25.71 -2.10
CA GLU A 135 -18.82 -24.44 -2.84
C GLU A 135 -17.90 -23.35 -2.26
N TYR A 136 -17.85 -23.25 -0.93
CA TYR A 136 -16.99 -22.27 -0.24
C TYR A 136 -15.79 -22.98 0.42
N SER A 137 -15.09 -23.80 -0.39
CA SER A 137 -13.94 -24.56 0.08
C SER A 137 -12.77 -23.64 0.46
N LEU A 138 -12.13 -23.99 1.59
CA LEU A 138 -10.89 -23.39 2.07
C LEU A 138 -9.76 -23.45 1.05
N LYS A 139 -9.75 -24.45 0.17
CA LYS A 139 -8.67 -24.76 -0.77
C LYS A 139 -8.27 -23.56 -1.64
N ASN A 140 -9.23 -22.79 -2.15
CA ASN A 140 -8.93 -21.65 -3.03
C ASN A 140 -8.21 -20.52 -2.28
N ASP A 141 -8.61 -20.24 -1.03
CA ASP A 141 -7.95 -19.22 -0.20
C ASP A 141 -6.52 -19.65 0.16
N GLU A 142 -6.30 -20.92 0.46
CA GLU A 142 -4.97 -21.47 0.74
C GLU A 142 -4.07 -21.43 -0.49
N LEU A 143 -4.57 -21.77 -1.68
CA LEU A 143 -3.83 -21.66 -2.93
C LEU A 143 -3.42 -20.22 -3.25
N GLN A 144 -4.28 -19.23 -2.97
CA GLN A 144 -3.92 -17.82 -3.13
C GLN A 144 -2.81 -17.38 -2.18
N ILE A 145 -2.81 -17.87 -0.93
CA ILE A 145 -1.74 -17.60 0.04
C ILE A 145 -0.44 -18.25 -0.44
N GLN A 146 -0.48 -19.54 -0.80
CA GLN A 146 0.68 -20.27 -1.33
C GLN A 146 1.26 -19.61 -2.58
N PHE A 147 0.42 -19.13 -3.49
CA PHE A 147 0.88 -18.36 -4.65
C PHE A 147 1.69 -17.13 -4.23
N THR A 148 1.19 -16.34 -3.26
CA THR A 148 1.92 -15.16 -2.78
C THR A 148 3.25 -15.53 -2.11
N GLU A 149 3.30 -16.67 -1.41
CA GLU A 149 4.54 -17.19 -0.81
C GLU A 149 5.56 -17.61 -1.86
N ILE A 150 5.11 -18.34 -2.89
CA ILE A 150 5.96 -18.74 -4.03
C ILE A 150 6.48 -17.49 -4.75
N ALA A 151 5.59 -16.54 -5.06
CA ALA A 151 5.98 -15.30 -5.73
C ALA A 151 7.01 -14.49 -4.92
N ASN A 152 6.89 -14.44 -3.59
CA ASN A 152 7.85 -13.74 -2.74
C ASN A 152 9.18 -14.50 -2.59
N ARG A 153 9.18 -15.81 -2.72
CA ARG A 153 10.40 -16.63 -2.76
C ARG A 153 11.15 -16.47 -4.09
N ASP A 154 10.39 -16.45 -5.18
CA ASP A 154 10.95 -16.35 -6.53
C ASP A 154 11.42 -14.91 -6.83
N TYR A 155 10.80 -13.88 -6.20
CA TYR A 155 11.08 -12.45 -6.39
C TYR A 155 11.21 -11.72 -5.05
N THR A 156 12.45 -11.43 -4.65
CA THR A 156 12.80 -10.90 -3.30
C THR A 156 11.98 -9.70 -2.85
N TYR A 157 11.60 -8.80 -3.77
CA TYR A 157 10.86 -7.58 -3.44
C TYR A 157 9.37 -7.65 -3.78
N PHE A 158 8.82 -8.83 -4.07
CA PHE A 158 7.43 -9.00 -4.48
C PHE A 158 6.42 -8.37 -3.50
N ARG A 159 6.47 -8.80 -2.23
CA ARG A 159 5.56 -8.26 -1.18
C ARG A 159 5.74 -6.76 -0.99
N ASN A 160 6.97 -6.28 -1.07
CA ASN A 160 7.30 -4.88 -0.89
C ASN A 160 6.75 -4.01 -2.03
N ALA A 161 6.94 -4.41 -3.27
CA ALA A 161 6.37 -3.73 -4.43
C ALA A 161 4.84 -3.75 -4.39
N LEU A 162 4.25 -4.87 -3.97
CA LEU A 162 2.80 -5.00 -3.84
C LEU A 162 2.22 -4.07 -2.77
N LYS A 163 2.91 -3.86 -1.64
CA LYS A 163 2.50 -2.86 -0.63
C LYS A 163 2.45 -1.46 -1.25
N ILE A 164 3.47 -1.06 -2.00
CA ILE A 164 3.51 0.24 -2.67
C ILE A 164 2.35 0.36 -3.67
N ILE A 165 2.11 -0.65 -4.51
CA ILE A 165 1.01 -0.66 -5.47
C ILE A 165 -0.35 -0.53 -4.76
N LYS A 166 -0.54 -1.28 -3.67
CA LYS A 166 -1.77 -1.22 -2.84
C LYS A 166 -1.95 0.16 -2.19
N TYR A 167 -0.87 0.77 -1.70
CA TYR A 167 -0.92 2.14 -1.16
C TYR A 167 -1.41 3.14 -2.20
N TYR A 168 -0.85 3.11 -3.42
CA TYR A 168 -1.33 3.98 -4.49
C TYR A 168 -2.77 3.68 -4.92
N LYS A 169 -3.18 2.41 -4.91
CA LYS A 169 -4.58 2.03 -5.11
C LYS A 169 -5.49 2.72 -4.09
N VAL A 170 -5.16 2.65 -2.79
CA VAL A 170 -5.96 3.24 -1.70
C VAL A 170 -5.95 4.76 -1.78
N SER A 171 -4.78 5.39 -1.90
CA SER A 171 -4.62 6.85 -1.95
C SER A 171 -5.34 7.51 -3.14
N GLN A 172 -5.57 6.78 -4.22
CA GLN A 172 -6.30 7.24 -5.41
C GLN A 172 -7.74 6.75 -5.47
N ASN A 173 -8.24 6.12 -4.40
CA ASN A 173 -9.58 5.53 -4.31
C ASN A 173 -9.91 4.63 -5.53
N ILE A 174 -9.01 3.71 -5.85
CA ILE A 174 -9.11 2.81 -7.01
C ILE A 174 -9.72 1.49 -6.59
N ASN A 175 -10.77 1.06 -7.29
CA ASN A 175 -11.49 -0.18 -7.00
C ASN A 175 -10.99 -1.36 -7.84
N ILE A 176 -9.81 -1.89 -7.51
CA ILE A 176 -9.25 -3.12 -8.10
C ILE A 176 -8.97 -4.10 -6.95
N SER A 177 -9.28 -5.38 -7.14
CA SER A 177 -8.96 -6.41 -6.14
C SER A 177 -7.45 -6.49 -5.88
N GLY A 178 -7.05 -6.60 -4.60
CA GLY A 178 -5.65 -6.81 -4.23
C GLY A 178 -5.04 -8.08 -4.85
N TYR A 179 -5.84 -9.13 -5.02
CA TYR A 179 -5.40 -10.37 -5.65
C TYR A 179 -5.11 -10.22 -7.14
N ILE A 180 -5.92 -9.43 -7.85
CA ILE A 180 -5.63 -9.07 -9.26
C ILE A 180 -4.30 -8.33 -9.37
N LEU A 181 -3.99 -7.42 -8.44
CA LEU A 181 -2.71 -6.71 -8.42
C LEU A 181 -1.52 -7.67 -8.18
N GLU A 182 -1.71 -8.70 -7.37
CA GLU A 182 -0.71 -9.75 -7.14
C GLU A 182 -0.39 -10.51 -8.43
N ILE A 183 -1.42 -10.92 -9.17
CA ILE A 183 -1.27 -11.65 -10.45
C ILE A 183 -0.60 -10.76 -11.50
N LEU A 184 -1.03 -9.51 -11.63
CA LEU A 184 -0.42 -8.55 -12.56
C LEU A 184 1.06 -8.30 -12.25
N LEU A 185 1.41 -8.16 -10.97
CA LEU A 185 2.79 -7.98 -10.55
C LEU A 185 3.62 -9.22 -10.88
N TYR A 186 3.13 -10.41 -10.54
CA TYR A 186 3.83 -11.65 -10.87
C TYR A 186 4.05 -11.81 -12.37
N TYR A 187 2.99 -11.62 -13.17
CA TYR A 187 3.07 -11.62 -14.64
C TYR A 187 4.14 -10.65 -15.14
N SER A 188 4.16 -9.42 -14.60
CA SER A 188 5.13 -8.41 -15.03
C SER A 188 6.58 -8.81 -14.77
N LEU A 189 6.82 -9.46 -13.64
CA LEU A 189 8.16 -9.92 -13.27
C LEU A 189 8.61 -11.11 -14.12
N ASN A 190 7.69 -12.00 -14.47
CA ASN A 190 7.97 -13.12 -15.35
C ASN A 190 8.26 -12.67 -16.80
N GLU A 191 7.51 -11.69 -17.31
CA GLU A 191 7.60 -11.27 -18.72
C GLU A 191 8.70 -10.25 -19.00
N TYR A 192 8.97 -9.33 -18.04
CA TYR A 192 9.76 -8.14 -18.34
C TYR A 192 11.11 -8.09 -17.64
N PHE A 193 11.34 -8.86 -16.56
CA PHE A 193 12.56 -8.72 -15.76
C PHE A 193 13.32 -10.02 -15.59
N LYS A 194 14.61 -9.95 -15.97
CA LYS A 194 15.54 -11.08 -15.81
C LYS A 194 16.41 -10.95 -14.57
N ASP A 195 16.65 -9.72 -14.10
CA ASP A 195 17.69 -9.43 -13.09
C ASP A 195 17.13 -9.20 -11.68
N ASN A 196 15.83 -9.32 -11.49
CA ASN A 196 15.16 -9.18 -10.18
C ASN A 196 15.53 -7.89 -9.41
N ARG A 197 15.64 -6.74 -10.14
CA ARG A 197 15.98 -5.44 -9.54
C ARG A 197 14.72 -4.76 -9.02
N TYR A 198 14.81 -4.18 -7.82
CA TYR A 198 13.69 -3.45 -7.19
C TYR A 198 13.16 -2.28 -8.08
N GLU A 199 14.04 -1.63 -8.85
CA GLU A 199 13.68 -0.51 -9.76
C GLU A 199 12.69 -0.94 -10.83
N ASP A 200 12.74 -2.18 -11.21
CA ASP A 200 11.98 -2.73 -12.32
C ASP A 200 10.57 -3.17 -11.92
N TYR A 201 10.33 -3.42 -10.63
CA TYR A 201 9.03 -3.93 -10.16
C TYR A 201 7.86 -3.01 -10.53
N LEU A 202 7.98 -1.72 -10.25
CA LEU A 202 6.90 -0.77 -10.57
C LEU A 202 6.80 -0.47 -12.06
N SER A 203 7.95 -0.34 -12.75
CA SER A 203 7.96 -0.08 -14.20
C SER A 203 7.40 -1.27 -14.98
N GLY A 204 7.71 -2.50 -14.56
CA GLY A 204 7.13 -3.70 -15.14
C GLY A 204 5.64 -3.81 -14.88
N PHE A 205 5.23 -3.51 -13.65
CA PHE A 205 3.81 -3.51 -13.32
C PHE A 205 3.01 -2.53 -14.19
N VAL A 206 3.55 -1.33 -14.46
CA VAL A 206 2.93 -0.37 -15.40
C VAL A 206 2.82 -0.96 -16.81
N LYS A 207 3.84 -1.70 -17.28
CA LYS A 207 3.78 -2.41 -18.58
C LYS A 207 2.74 -3.53 -18.58
N ALA A 208 2.62 -4.29 -17.48
CA ALA A 208 1.59 -5.33 -17.36
C ALA A 208 0.17 -4.75 -17.43
N ILE A 209 -0.06 -3.58 -16.81
CA ILE A 209 -1.34 -2.86 -16.98
C ILE A 209 -1.55 -2.47 -18.46
N ASP A 210 -0.52 -2.00 -19.15
CA ASP A 210 -0.62 -1.68 -20.58
C ASP A 210 -0.97 -2.89 -21.43
N ASP A 211 -0.36 -4.02 -21.17
CA ASP A 211 -0.68 -5.27 -21.88
C ASP A 211 -2.13 -5.67 -21.66
N PHE A 212 -2.59 -5.61 -20.41
CA PHE A 212 -3.99 -5.88 -20.08
C PHE A 212 -4.94 -4.91 -20.80
N LEU A 213 -4.65 -3.60 -20.78
CA LEU A 213 -5.47 -2.58 -21.45
C LEU A 213 -5.47 -2.71 -22.99
N LYS A 214 -4.48 -3.37 -23.58
CA LYS A 214 -4.41 -3.74 -25.00
C LYS A 214 -5.11 -5.06 -25.32
N GLY A 215 -5.74 -5.69 -24.31
CA GLY A 215 -6.48 -6.94 -24.47
C GLY A 215 -5.63 -8.21 -24.40
N LYS A 216 -4.35 -8.10 -23.98
CA LYS A 216 -3.54 -9.29 -23.71
C LYS A 216 -4.13 -10.10 -22.56
N ARG A 217 -4.03 -11.41 -22.67
CA ARG A 217 -4.33 -12.35 -21.60
C ARG A 217 -3.20 -12.29 -20.56
N ILE A 218 -3.58 -12.11 -19.32
CA ILE A 218 -2.67 -12.13 -18.16
C ILE A 218 -2.85 -13.46 -17.44
N GLU A 219 -1.80 -14.24 -17.42
CA GLU A 219 -1.72 -15.53 -16.74
C GLU A 219 -0.34 -15.74 -16.12
N VAL A 220 -0.27 -16.54 -15.08
CA VAL A 220 1.01 -16.94 -14.49
C VAL A 220 1.66 -18.06 -15.31
N SER A 221 2.95 -18.27 -15.11
CA SER A 221 3.70 -19.33 -15.80
C SER A 221 3.21 -20.74 -15.40
N LYS A 222 3.42 -21.72 -16.28
CA LYS A 222 3.00 -23.10 -16.03
C LYS A 222 3.64 -23.72 -14.79
N ASP A 223 4.88 -23.37 -14.49
CA ASP A 223 5.60 -23.87 -13.32
C ASP A 223 4.94 -23.47 -11.99
N ILE A 224 4.20 -22.35 -11.94
CA ILE A 224 3.40 -21.98 -10.78
C ILE A 224 2.24 -22.95 -10.58
N TYR A 225 1.51 -23.28 -11.65
CA TYR A 225 0.44 -24.26 -11.57
C TYR A 225 0.95 -25.64 -11.13
N GLU A 226 2.12 -26.06 -11.63
CA GLU A 226 2.79 -27.29 -11.20
C GLU A 226 3.17 -27.24 -9.71
N LYS A 227 3.80 -26.15 -9.24
CA LYS A 227 4.13 -25.94 -7.82
C LYS A 227 2.90 -25.92 -6.90
N LEU A 228 1.74 -25.53 -7.42
CA LEU A 228 0.47 -25.50 -6.70
C LEU A 228 -0.37 -26.77 -6.87
N ASN A 229 0.10 -27.77 -7.63
CA ASN A 229 -0.64 -28.97 -8.03
C ASN A 229 -2.00 -28.67 -8.67
N ILE A 230 -2.03 -27.68 -9.58
CA ILE A 230 -3.23 -27.24 -10.29
C ILE A 230 -3.09 -27.64 -11.77
N ASN A 231 -4.17 -28.22 -12.34
CA ASN A 231 -4.23 -28.46 -13.77
C ASN A 231 -4.43 -27.13 -14.51
N SER A 232 -3.49 -26.79 -15.40
CA SER A 232 -3.45 -25.53 -16.16
C SER A 232 -4.13 -25.60 -17.53
N ASP A 233 -4.92 -26.63 -17.85
CA ASP A 233 -5.63 -26.76 -19.11
C ASP A 233 -6.77 -25.72 -19.21
N VAL A 234 -6.42 -24.54 -19.69
CA VAL A 234 -7.36 -23.41 -19.78
C VAL A 234 -8.04 -23.40 -21.14
N LYS A 235 -9.35 -23.53 -21.16
CA LYS A 235 -10.18 -23.58 -22.36
C LYS A 235 -10.78 -22.23 -22.79
N ILE A 236 -10.66 -21.18 -21.96
CA ILE A 236 -11.31 -19.90 -22.20
C ILE A 236 -10.47 -19.01 -23.10
N LYS A 237 -11.07 -18.39 -24.11
CA LYS A 237 -10.44 -17.38 -24.99
C LYS A 237 -11.33 -16.14 -25.00
N LYS A 238 -10.99 -15.11 -24.26
CA LYS A 238 -11.65 -13.79 -24.26
C LYS A 238 -10.59 -12.69 -24.23
N ASN A 239 -10.95 -11.48 -24.65
CA ASN A 239 -10.12 -10.28 -24.41
C ASN A 239 -10.21 -9.83 -22.96
N TYR A 240 -9.23 -9.11 -22.48
CA TYR A 240 -9.17 -8.58 -21.10
C TYR A 240 -9.28 -9.69 -20.04
N MET A 241 -8.45 -10.70 -20.13
CA MET A 241 -8.48 -11.82 -19.21
C MET A 241 -7.35 -11.72 -18.17
N ILE A 242 -7.73 -11.82 -16.90
CA ILE A 242 -6.81 -12.13 -15.80
C ILE A 242 -7.29 -13.43 -15.18
N LEU A 243 -6.52 -14.49 -15.34
CA LEU A 243 -6.90 -15.81 -14.86
C LEU A 243 -6.61 -15.94 -13.36
N ASP A 244 -7.55 -16.56 -12.67
CA ASP A 244 -7.39 -16.93 -11.26
C ASP A 244 -6.34 -18.04 -11.12
N VAL A 245 -5.31 -17.79 -10.34
CA VAL A 245 -4.25 -18.78 -10.12
C VAL A 245 -4.77 -20.01 -9.37
N ALA A 246 -5.73 -19.82 -8.45
CA ALA A 246 -6.34 -20.92 -7.70
C ALA A 246 -7.34 -21.73 -8.54
N ASN A 247 -7.92 -21.13 -9.59
CA ASN A 247 -8.85 -21.77 -10.52
C ASN A 247 -8.66 -21.20 -11.94
N PRO A 248 -7.77 -21.77 -12.76
CA PRO A 248 -7.45 -21.25 -14.09
C PRO A 248 -8.62 -21.17 -15.08
N ASN A 249 -9.74 -21.83 -14.80
CA ASN A 249 -10.97 -21.71 -15.58
C ASN A 249 -11.87 -20.53 -15.13
N ASN A 250 -11.45 -19.78 -14.12
CA ASN A 250 -12.12 -18.58 -13.67
C ASN A 250 -11.40 -17.33 -14.20
N ASN A 251 -12.11 -16.49 -14.94
CA ASN A 251 -11.62 -15.18 -15.35
C ASN A 251 -12.05 -14.13 -14.31
N LEU A 252 -11.09 -13.59 -13.59
CA LEU A 252 -11.34 -12.55 -12.56
C LEU A 252 -11.86 -11.24 -13.13
N THR A 253 -11.85 -11.08 -14.45
CA THR A 253 -12.25 -9.87 -15.17
C THR A 253 -13.44 -10.10 -16.14
N ASP A 254 -14.25 -11.13 -15.90
CA ASP A 254 -15.37 -11.47 -16.80
C ASP A 254 -16.41 -10.34 -16.98
N ASN A 255 -16.58 -9.49 -15.98
CA ASN A 255 -17.55 -8.39 -15.99
C ASN A 255 -16.87 -7.02 -16.17
N MET A 256 -15.86 -6.94 -17.04
CA MET A 256 -15.17 -5.68 -17.30
C MET A 256 -16.05 -4.67 -18.03
N SER A 257 -16.10 -3.47 -17.46
CA SER A 257 -16.74 -2.29 -18.06
C SER A 257 -15.70 -1.21 -18.36
N GLU A 258 -16.07 -0.20 -19.14
CA GLU A 258 -15.20 0.99 -19.33
C GLU A 258 -14.85 1.69 -18.01
N VAL A 259 -15.77 1.68 -17.03
CA VAL A 259 -15.51 2.20 -15.69
C VAL A 259 -14.38 1.40 -15.03
N THR A 260 -14.44 0.08 -15.09
CA THR A 260 -13.41 -0.79 -14.51
C THR A 260 -12.06 -0.63 -15.23
N LEU A 261 -12.05 -0.54 -16.57
CA LEU A 261 -10.83 -0.22 -17.34
C LEU A 261 -10.27 1.16 -16.96
N GLY A 262 -11.15 2.11 -16.65
CA GLY A 262 -10.79 3.43 -16.13
C GLY A 262 -9.98 3.36 -14.83
N GLU A 263 -10.28 2.42 -13.93
CA GLU A 263 -9.54 2.22 -12.69
C GLU A 263 -8.08 1.76 -12.95
N TYR A 264 -7.87 0.87 -13.92
CA TYR A 264 -6.51 0.45 -14.32
C TYR A 264 -5.72 1.61 -14.93
N ARG A 265 -6.37 2.45 -15.76
CA ARG A 265 -5.75 3.66 -16.33
C ARG A 265 -5.35 4.66 -15.24
N LYS A 266 -6.18 4.85 -14.21
CA LYS A 266 -5.85 5.71 -13.05
C LYS A 266 -4.64 5.18 -12.29
N LEU A 267 -4.63 3.88 -11.95
CA LEU A 267 -3.51 3.26 -11.24
C LEU A 267 -2.21 3.37 -12.04
N LYS A 268 -2.25 3.06 -13.35
CA LYS A 268 -1.12 3.25 -14.24
C LYS A 268 -0.60 4.68 -14.18
N LYS A 269 -1.48 5.68 -14.34
CA LYS A 269 -1.10 7.10 -14.33
C LYS A 269 -0.44 7.52 -13.01
N ALA A 270 -0.96 7.04 -11.88
CA ALA A 270 -0.40 7.32 -10.56
C ALA A 270 1.02 6.75 -10.40
N LEU A 271 1.21 5.48 -10.79
CA LEU A 271 2.51 4.80 -10.71
C LEU A 271 3.51 5.35 -11.74
N SER A 272 3.06 5.66 -12.97
CA SER A 272 3.94 6.30 -13.97
C SER A 272 4.47 7.64 -13.48
N LYS A 273 3.64 8.48 -12.86
CA LYS A 273 4.10 9.71 -12.24
C LYS A 273 5.20 9.48 -11.21
N LEU A 274 5.06 8.47 -10.35
CA LEU A 274 6.07 8.11 -9.36
C LEU A 274 7.40 7.72 -10.02
N ILE A 275 7.34 7.02 -11.15
CA ILE A 275 8.52 6.60 -11.92
C ILE A 275 9.12 7.78 -12.68
N ASP A 276 8.29 8.52 -13.41
CA ASP A 276 8.71 9.58 -14.34
C ASP A 276 9.24 10.83 -13.62
N THR A 277 8.61 11.22 -12.49
CA THR A 277 9.05 12.38 -11.69
C THR A 277 10.53 12.27 -11.33
N LYS A 278 11.00 11.06 -11.13
CA LYS A 278 12.39 10.82 -10.79
C LYS A 278 13.34 10.79 -11.98
N ALA A 279 12.92 10.21 -13.08
CA ALA A 279 13.74 10.20 -14.31
C ALA A 279 14.04 11.63 -14.75
N VAL A 280 13.07 12.55 -14.62
CA VAL A 280 13.24 13.97 -14.94
C VAL A 280 14.20 14.65 -13.96
N LEU A 281 14.08 14.39 -12.65
CA LEU A 281 14.91 15.08 -11.63
C LEU A 281 16.33 14.52 -11.49
N THR A 282 16.62 13.34 -12.04
CA THR A 282 17.95 12.71 -11.98
C THR A 282 18.81 12.95 -13.22
N THR A 283 18.24 13.50 -14.30
CA THR A 283 19.00 13.80 -15.52
C THR A 283 20.02 14.92 -15.28
N SER A 284 21.16 14.88 -15.95
CA SER A 284 22.23 15.86 -15.80
C SER A 284 21.82 17.30 -16.16
N ASN A 285 20.76 17.47 -16.96
CA ASN A 285 20.24 18.75 -17.40
C ASN A 285 18.98 19.21 -16.66
N ALA A 286 18.40 18.38 -15.78
CA ALA A 286 17.19 18.75 -15.06
C ALA A 286 17.48 19.83 -14.01
N ILE A 287 16.62 20.86 -13.97
CA ILE A 287 16.61 21.83 -12.88
C ILE A 287 15.77 21.29 -11.73
N VAL A 288 16.39 21.13 -10.57
CA VAL A 288 15.68 20.74 -9.33
C VAL A 288 15.25 22.01 -8.61
N LYS A 289 13.96 22.34 -8.64
CA LYS A 289 13.41 23.51 -7.96
C LYS A 289 13.06 23.17 -6.51
N LEU A 290 13.74 23.83 -5.58
CA LEU A 290 13.60 23.63 -4.15
C LEU A 290 12.95 24.87 -3.51
N ASN A 291 11.69 24.80 -3.14
CA ASN A 291 10.99 25.85 -2.40
C ASN A 291 11.18 25.63 -0.88
N ILE A 292 11.62 26.69 -0.17
CA ILE A 292 11.96 26.62 1.26
C ILE A 292 11.24 27.71 2.09
N ASN A 293 10.18 28.32 1.58
CA ASN A 293 9.47 29.37 2.32
C ASN A 293 8.81 28.78 3.59
N PRO A 294 8.94 29.45 4.75
CA PRO A 294 8.21 29.07 5.94
C PRO A 294 6.69 29.11 5.72
N ILE A 295 5.97 28.19 6.28
CA ILE A 295 4.50 28.11 6.18
C ILE A 295 3.84 28.46 7.52
N PRO A 296 2.72 29.20 7.53
CA PRO A 296 2.01 29.52 8.75
C PRO A 296 1.43 28.26 9.40
N ILE A 297 1.49 28.20 10.73
CA ILE A 297 0.85 27.17 11.52
C ILE A 297 -0.60 27.58 11.76
N LYS A 298 -1.53 26.66 11.46
CA LYS A 298 -2.96 26.92 11.61
C LYS A 298 -3.30 27.34 13.05
N ASP A 299 -4.13 28.38 13.18
CA ASP A 299 -4.60 28.92 14.45
C ASP A 299 -3.48 29.44 15.39
N SER A 300 -2.35 29.88 14.84
CA SER A 300 -1.19 30.41 15.57
C SER A 300 -0.52 31.53 14.78
N ASP A 301 0.15 32.46 15.46
CA ASP A 301 1.02 33.49 14.87
C ASP A 301 2.42 32.95 14.52
N GLU A 302 2.60 31.63 14.58
CA GLU A 302 3.88 30.98 14.36
C GLU A 302 3.98 30.37 12.96
N TYR A 303 5.21 30.08 12.55
CA TYR A 303 5.55 29.48 11.26
C TYR A 303 6.33 28.18 11.46
N ALA A 304 6.11 27.21 10.57
CA ALA A 304 6.96 26.02 10.45
C ALA A 304 8.03 26.22 9.35
N TRP A 305 9.22 25.63 9.54
CA TRP A 305 10.11 25.45 8.40
C TRP A 305 9.46 24.50 7.39
N SER A 306 9.68 24.75 6.12
CA SER A 306 9.23 23.82 5.08
C SER A 306 10.26 23.66 3.98
N TYR A 307 10.22 22.53 3.28
CA TYR A 307 10.76 22.40 1.95
C TYR A 307 9.79 21.65 1.05
N LYS A 308 9.82 21.97 -0.25
CA LYS A 308 9.08 21.25 -1.28
C LYS A 308 9.93 21.24 -2.55
N ILE A 309 10.18 20.05 -3.11
CA ILE A 309 10.80 19.90 -4.42
C ILE A 309 9.68 19.88 -5.45
N GLU A 310 9.66 20.86 -6.36
CA GLU A 310 8.61 20.96 -7.38
C GLU A 310 8.55 19.73 -8.27
N ASN A 311 7.36 19.40 -8.72
CA ASN A 311 7.07 18.23 -9.53
C ASN A 311 7.47 16.89 -8.89
N SER A 312 7.51 16.85 -7.55
CA SER A 312 7.81 15.65 -6.77
C SER A 312 6.96 15.60 -5.51
N ASP A 313 6.91 14.41 -4.86
CA ASP A 313 6.30 14.23 -3.55
C ASP A 313 7.27 14.53 -2.39
N PHE A 314 8.48 15.01 -2.69
CA PHE A 314 9.49 15.34 -1.69
C PHE A 314 9.17 16.68 -1.04
N ASN A 315 8.50 16.62 0.09
CA ASN A 315 8.19 17.77 0.91
C ASN A 315 8.21 17.38 2.39
N SER A 316 8.43 18.34 3.26
CA SER A 316 8.28 18.19 4.70
C SER A 316 8.26 19.55 5.37
N ASN A 317 7.73 19.60 6.57
CA ASN A 317 7.72 20.79 7.42
C ASN A 317 7.85 20.40 8.90
N GLY A 318 8.03 21.38 9.78
CA GLY A 318 8.04 21.17 11.21
C GLY A 318 8.66 22.31 12.02
N GLY A 319 8.70 22.14 13.33
CA GLY A 319 9.13 23.17 14.27
C GLY A 319 8.11 24.31 14.39
N SER A 320 8.36 25.22 15.35
CA SER A 320 7.54 26.38 15.59
C SER A 320 8.48 27.57 15.72
N TYR A 321 8.23 28.64 14.97
CA TYR A 321 9.05 29.86 14.86
C TYR A 321 8.16 31.08 14.89
N GLN A 322 8.49 32.04 15.75
CA GLN A 322 7.73 33.28 15.85
C GLN A 322 7.83 34.08 14.55
N ASN A 323 6.83 34.89 14.29
CA ASN A 323 6.78 35.77 13.13
C ASN A 323 7.69 37.01 13.30
N ASN A 324 8.98 36.75 13.40
CA ASN A 324 10.01 37.79 13.37
C ASN A 324 11.12 37.44 12.39
N PRO A 325 11.85 38.44 11.85
CA PRO A 325 12.81 38.25 10.77
C PRO A 325 13.90 37.21 11.06
N GLU A 326 14.37 37.13 12.29
CA GLU A 326 15.43 36.22 12.69
C GLU A 326 14.97 34.76 12.77
N GLN A 327 13.81 34.52 13.37
CA GLN A 327 13.27 33.18 13.48
C GLN A 327 12.75 32.65 12.14
N LEU A 328 12.15 33.50 11.31
CA LEU A 328 11.80 33.14 9.94
C LEU A 328 13.04 32.78 9.11
N LEU A 329 14.14 33.49 9.28
CA LEU A 329 15.41 33.17 8.64
C LEU A 329 15.96 31.81 9.13
N THR A 330 15.85 31.54 10.43
CA THR A 330 16.18 30.24 11.01
C THR A 330 15.34 29.12 10.42
N ALA A 331 14.03 29.32 10.24
CA ALA A 331 13.14 28.36 9.60
C ALA A 331 13.54 28.10 8.14
N MET A 332 13.90 29.14 7.38
CA MET A 332 14.40 29.01 6.00
C MET A 332 15.70 28.19 5.93
N TYR A 333 16.68 28.43 6.82
CA TYR A 333 17.92 27.61 6.87
C TYR A 333 17.63 26.15 7.17
N LYS A 334 16.70 25.85 8.06
CA LYS A 334 16.27 24.46 8.33
C LYS A 334 15.59 23.85 7.12
N GLY A 335 14.69 24.57 6.47
CA GLY A 335 14.05 24.14 5.23
C GLY A 335 15.08 23.84 4.14
N LEU A 336 16.04 24.75 3.91
CA LEU A 336 17.11 24.56 2.95
C LEU A 336 17.95 23.32 3.27
N TYR A 337 18.45 23.18 4.48
CA TYR A 337 19.28 22.03 4.89
C TYR A 337 18.53 20.68 4.71
N LYS A 338 17.28 20.63 5.14
CA LYS A 338 16.44 19.42 5.00
C LYS A 338 16.12 19.11 3.53
N GLY A 339 15.82 20.13 2.73
CA GLY A 339 15.61 19.98 1.30
C GLY A 339 16.86 19.52 0.54
N LEU A 340 18.03 20.07 0.85
CA LEU A 340 19.31 19.62 0.27
C LEU A 340 19.62 18.17 0.66
N ARG A 341 19.35 17.78 1.89
CA ARG A 341 19.48 16.39 2.31
C ARG A 341 18.52 15.48 1.50
N ALA A 342 17.28 15.89 1.32
CA ALA A 342 16.34 15.14 0.51
C ALA A 342 16.83 14.97 -0.94
N ILE A 343 17.44 16.01 -1.53
CA ILE A 343 18.04 15.94 -2.88
C ILE A 343 19.21 14.96 -2.91
N VAL A 344 20.13 15.01 -1.95
CA VAL A 344 21.27 14.11 -1.87
C VAL A 344 20.84 12.67 -1.59
N ASP A 345 20.01 12.48 -0.56
CA ASP A 345 19.52 11.17 -0.15
C ASP A 345 18.70 10.47 -1.24
N ASN A 346 18.05 11.25 -2.11
CA ASN A 346 17.27 10.74 -3.23
C ASN A 346 18.00 10.75 -4.57
N ASN A 347 19.26 11.06 -4.57
CA ASN A 347 20.11 11.03 -5.76
C ASN A 347 19.63 11.94 -6.91
N LEU A 348 18.94 13.04 -6.58
CA LEU A 348 18.50 14.03 -7.58
C LEU A 348 19.68 14.83 -8.12
N ASN A 349 19.44 15.58 -9.22
CA ASN A 349 20.49 16.37 -9.85
C ASN A 349 21.03 17.44 -8.90
N ARG A 350 22.25 17.26 -8.39
CA ARG A 350 22.94 18.17 -7.47
C ARG A 350 23.61 19.34 -8.17
N LYS A 351 23.80 19.25 -9.49
CA LYS A 351 24.55 20.24 -10.29
C LYS A 351 23.67 21.37 -10.81
N ASN A 352 22.36 21.32 -10.62
CA ASN A 352 21.44 22.31 -11.13
C ASN A 352 20.22 22.46 -10.21
N ILE A 353 20.43 23.03 -9.00
CA ILE A 353 19.37 23.28 -8.02
C ILE A 353 19.01 24.77 -8.02
N GLU A 354 17.77 25.10 -8.29
CA GLU A 354 17.17 26.41 -8.14
C GLU A 354 16.42 26.49 -6.81
N VAL A 355 16.93 27.34 -5.90
CA VAL A 355 16.27 27.55 -4.59
C VAL A 355 15.30 28.70 -4.70
N ILE A 356 14.05 28.45 -4.48
CA ILE A 356 12.94 29.42 -4.48
C ILE A 356 12.66 29.83 -3.05
N CYS A 357 12.92 31.10 -2.73
CA CYS A 357 12.63 31.65 -1.41
C CYS A 357 12.31 33.13 -1.45
N ASN A 358 11.66 33.66 -0.42
CA ASN A 358 11.24 35.08 -0.31
C ASN A 358 12.45 36.04 -0.10
N ARG A 359 13.66 35.54 0.01
CA ARG A 359 14.88 36.33 0.17
C ARG A 359 15.90 35.93 -0.88
N SER A 360 16.41 36.89 -1.64
CA SER A 360 17.52 36.65 -2.55
C SER A 360 18.80 36.31 -1.76
N ASN A 361 19.37 35.15 -2.09
CA ASN A 361 20.66 34.68 -1.55
C ASN A 361 20.75 34.63 -0.01
N ILE A 362 19.97 33.74 0.61
CA ILE A 362 19.91 33.58 2.07
C ILE A 362 21.24 33.10 2.70
N LEU A 363 22.18 32.58 1.91
CA LEU A 363 23.51 32.20 2.38
C LEU A 363 24.48 33.40 2.48
N LYS A 364 24.05 34.58 2.04
CA LYS A 364 24.90 35.78 2.14
C LYS A 364 24.89 36.29 3.59
N ILE A 365 26.02 36.20 4.27
CA ILE A 365 26.20 36.77 5.60
C ILE A 365 26.10 38.29 5.51
N THR A 366 25.11 38.88 6.17
CA THR A 366 24.96 40.32 6.36
C THR A 366 25.27 40.67 7.82
N GLU A 367 25.58 41.94 8.11
CA GLU A 367 25.95 42.39 9.46
C GLU A 367 24.89 42.12 10.54
N ASN A 368 23.64 41.90 10.12
CA ASN A 368 22.48 41.66 11.04
C ASN A 368 22.13 40.19 11.23
N VAL A 369 23.03 39.26 10.92
CA VAL A 369 22.77 37.80 11.14
C VAL A 369 23.38 37.38 12.47
N SER A 370 22.59 36.74 13.32
CA SER A 370 23.05 36.23 14.61
C SER A 370 24.17 35.19 14.47
N GLU A 371 25.02 35.05 15.49
CA GLU A 371 26.12 34.07 15.49
C GLU A 371 25.60 32.62 15.29
N GLU A 372 24.42 32.31 15.82
CA GLU A 372 23.79 31.00 15.65
C GLU A 372 23.43 30.76 14.17
N ASN A 373 22.88 31.75 13.50
CA ASN A 373 22.56 31.66 12.08
C ASN A 373 23.82 31.66 11.20
N LYS A 374 24.88 32.37 11.57
CA LYS A 374 26.19 32.27 10.92
C LYS A 374 26.76 30.86 10.98
N SER A 375 26.64 30.20 12.14
CA SER A 375 27.04 28.80 12.30
C SER A 375 26.21 27.85 11.41
N ARG A 376 24.89 28.10 11.29
CA ARG A 376 24.02 27.33 10.39
C ARG A 376 24.41 27.49 8.91
N ILE A 377 24.68 28.71 8.47
CA ILE A 377 25.17 28.99 7.11
C ILE A 377 26.43 28.18 6.84
N LYS A 378 27.44 28.27 7.71
CA LYS A 378 28.69 27.53 7.57
C LYS A 378 28.47 26.00 7.48
N ASN A 379 27.56 25.46 8.26
CA ASN A 379 27.23 24.03 8.21
C ASN A 379 26.55 23.66 6.87
N ILE A 380 25.70 24.54 6.33
CA ILE A 380 25.04 24.33 5.02
C ILE A 380 26.09 24.42 3.90
N GLU A 381 26.97 25.41 3.92
CA GLU A 381 28.06 25.57 2.95
C GLU A 381 28.96 24.33 2.95
N THR A 382 29.40 23.88 4.13
CA THR A 382 30.16 22.64 4.27
C THR A 382 29.42 21.43 3.69
N TYR A 383 28.11 21.34 3.91
CA TYR A 383 27.29 20.26 3.34
C TYR A 383 27.19 20.35 1.80
N ILE A 384 27.07 21.56 1.26
CA ILE A 384 27.05 21.83 -0.18
C ILE A 384 28.37 21.37 -0.81
N ASP A 385 29.49 21.77 -0.25
CA ASP A 385 30.83 21.45 -0.75
C ASP A 385 31.10 19.95 -0.71
N ASN A 386 30.83 19.31 0.43
CA ASN A 386 31.05 17.87 0.62
C ASN A 386 30.19 16.99 -0.32
N ASN A 387 29.06 17.49 -0.80
CA ASN A 387 28.15 16.75 -1.71
C ASN A 387 28.22 17.25 -3.16
N GLY A 388 29.10 18.19 -3.46
CA GLY A 388 29.27 18.75 -4.80
C GLY A 388 27.99 19.37 -5.37
N ILE A 389 27.26 20.12 -4.54
CA ILE A 389 25.99 20.76 -4.89
C ILE A 389 26.23 22.09 -5.57
N VAL A 390 25.43 22.41 -6.58
CA VAL A 390 25.44 23.73 -7.25
C VAL A 390 24.06 24.35 -7.08
N LEU A 391 24.02 25.51 -6.40
CA LEU A 391 22.79 26.27 -6.14
C LEU A 391 22.70 27.53 -7.00
N LYS A 392 21.47 27.86 -7.37
CA LYS A 392 21.03 29.16 -7.85
C LYS A 392 19.86 29.63 -7.02
N PHE A 393 19.82 30.88 -6.64
CA PHE A 393 18.69 31.47 -5.90
C PHE A 393 17.87 32.33 -6.88
N SER A 394 16.56 32.12 -6.84
CA SER A 394 15.57 32.86 -7.64
C SER A 394 14.51 33.49 -6.73
#